data_e8d037efc0a18ec01e8e43235c88efbc
#
_entry.id   e8d037efc0a18ec01e8e43235c88efbc
#
_cell.length_a   1.000
_cell.length_b   1.000
_cell.length_c   1.000
_cell.angle_alpha   90.00
_cell.angle_beta   90.00
_cell.angle_gamma   90.00
#
_symmetry.space_group_name_H-M   'P 1'
#
loop_
_entity.id
_entity.type
_entity.pdbx_description
1 polymer ?
#
loop_
_entity_poly.entity_id
_entity_poly.type
_entity_poly.pdbx_seq_one_letter_code
_entity_poly.pdbx_strand_id
1 'polypeptide(L)' 'MATGTVKFYNGNKGYGFIAVDGGKDVFVHYSAIQGDGFKTLAEGQAVEFEIVEGPKGKQAANVTTV' A
#
# COMPACT_ATOMS: atom_id res chain seq x y z
N MET A 1 4.34 -2.82 12.72
CA MET A 1 3.81 -2.37 11.43
C MET A 1 4.93 -1.73 10.63
N ALA A 2 4.90 -1.92 9.35
CA ALA A 2 5.90 -1.35 8.46
C ALA A 2 5.46 0.03 8.00
N THR A 3 6.42 0.87 7.65
CA THR A 3 6.14 2.16 7.05
C THR A 3 6.80 2.21 5.67
N GLY A 4 6.20 2.98 4.79
CA GLY A 4 6.76 3.13 3.45
C GLY A 4 6.18 4.32 2.76
N THR A 5 6.55 4.48 1.49
CA THR A 5 6.08 5.59 0.66
C THR A 5 5.44 5.00 -0.59
N VAL A 6 4.28 5.53 -0.95
CA VAL A 6 3.58 5.06 -2.15
C VAL A 6 4.42 5.40 -3.37
N LYS A 7 4.82 4.37 -4.10
CA LYS A 7 5.61 4.53 -5.30
C LYS A 7 4.72 4.71 -6.51
N PHE A 8 3.64 3.96 -6.56
CA PHE A 8 2.70 3.97 -7.67
C PHE A 8 1.34 3.50 -7.18
N TYR A 9 0.30 4.14 -7.64
CA TYR A 9 -1.06 3.68 -7.34
C TYR A 9 -1.97 3.97 -8.52
N ASN A 10 -2.72 2.95 -8.96
CA ASN A 10 -3.66 3.09 -10.05
C ASN A 10 -5.07 2.97 -9.50
N GLY A 11 -5.75 4.11 -9.36
CA GLY A 11 -7.08 4.16 -8.80
C GLY A 11 -8.13 3.48 -9.69
N ASN A 12 -7.90 3.44 -11.00
CA ASN A 12 -8.83 2.78 -11.91
C ASN A 12 -8.82 1.27 -11.76
N LYS A 13 -7.66 0.70 -11.50
CA LYS A 13 -7.51 -0.73 -11.33
C LYS A 13 -7.55 -1.15 -9.87
N GLY A 14 -7.39 -0.20 -8.95
CA GLY A 14 -7.50 -0.45 -7.53
C GLY A 14 -6.28 -1.12 -6.91
N TYR A 15 -5.09 -0.87 -7.43
CA TYR A 15 -3.88 -1.45 -6.85
C TYR A 15 -2.69 -0.52 -7.05
N GLY A 16 -1.63 -0.78 -6.30
CA GLY A 16 -0.41 -0.01 -6.42
C GLY A 16 0.74 -0.70 -5.73
N PHE A 17 1.83 0.03 -5.57
CA PHE A 17 3.03 -0.46 -4.91
C PHE A 17 3.53 0.57 -3.91
N ILE A 18 4.01 0.08 -2.78
CA ILE A 18 4.60 0.90 -1.73
C ILE A 18 6.08 0.55 -1.64
N ALA A 19 6.91 1.57 -1.72
CA ALA A 19 8.35 1.42 -1.54
C ALA A 19 8.65 1.36 -0.06
N VAL A 20 9.29 0.29 0.39
CA VAL A 20 9.62 0.07 1.78
C VAL A 20 11.11 0.29 1.96
N ASP A 21 11.50 0.77 3.14
CA ASP A 21 12.92 0.87 3.48
C ASP A 21 13.56 -0.51 3.36
N GLY A 22 14.66 -0.58 2.65
CA GLY A 22 15.27 -1.85 2.32
C GLY A 22 15.11 -2.22 0.86
N GLY A 23 14.36 -1.43 0.11
CA GLY A 23 14.40 -1.47 -1.34
C GLY A 23 13.44 -2.40 -2.04
N LYS A 24 12.53 -3.01 -1.33
CA LYS A 24 11.54 -3.88 -1.97
C LYS A 24 10.20 -3.20 -2.04
N ASP A 25 9.53 -3.35 -3.18
CA ASP A 25 8.17 -2.85 -3.35
C ASP A 25 7.18 -3.87 -2.80
N VAL A 26 6.13 -3.35 -2.16
CA VAL A 26 5.07 -4.19 -1.61
C VAL A 26 3.79 -3.88 -2.36
N PHE A 27 3.13 -4.91 -2.84
CA PHE A 27 1.86 -4.75 -3.54
C PHE A 27 0.77 -4.30 -2.57
N VAL A 28 -0.08 -3.38 -2.99
CA VAL A 28 -1.22 -2.93 -2.20
C VAL A 28 -2.46 -2.93 -3.08
N HIS A 29 -3.55 -3.49 -2.55
CA HIS A 29 -4.84 -3.50 -3.21
C HIS A 29 -5.77 -2.54 -2.47
N TYR A 30 -6.73 -1.94 -3.19
CA TYR A 30 -7.60 -0.95 -2.57
C TYR A 30 -8.37 -1.50 -1.37
N SER A 31 -8.65 -2.79 -1.36
CA SER A 31 -9.35 -3.41 -0.24
C SER A 31 -8.50 -3.45 1.03
N ALA A 32 -7.20 -3.27 0.91
CA ALA A 32 -6.30 -3.23 2.05
C ALA A 32 -6.16 -1.83 2.65
N ILE A 33 -6.68 -0.82 1.97
CA ILE A 33 -6.60 0.56 2.45
C ILE A 33 -7.74 0.81 3.41
N GLN A 34 -7.39 1.29 4.61
CA GLN A 34 -8.38 1.58 5.63
C GLN A 34 -8.80 3.04 5.59
N GLY A 35 -10.04 3.28 5.97
CA GLY A 35 -10.56 4.63 6.06
C GLY A 35 -11.94 4.73 5.44
N ASP A 36 -12.65 5.79 5.80
CA ASP A 36 -13.95 6.10 5.21
C ASP A 36 -13.73 6.96 3.98
N GLY A 37 -14.50 6.70 2.94
CA GLY A 37 -14.44 7.50 1.73
C GLY A 37 -13.49 6.92 0.70
N PHE A 38 -12.64 7.76 0.14
CA PHE A 38 -11.79 7.35 -0.98
C PHE A 38 -10.68 6.40 -0.53
N LYS A 39 -10.65 5.24 -1.13
CA LYS A 39 -9.59 4.26 -0.89
C LYS A 39 -8.53 4.41 -1.96
N THR A 40 -7.90 5.56 -1.99
CA THR A 40 -6.84 5.86 -2.94
C THR A 40 -5.62 6.38 -2.20
N LEU A 41 -4.47 6.20 -2.85
CA LEU A 41 -3.20 6.67 -2.32
C LEU A 41 -2.56 7.59 -3.35
N ALA A 42 -1.87 8.61 -2.86
CA ALA A 42 -1.14 9.53 -3.74
C ALA A 42 0.32 9.08 -3.81
N GLU A 43 0.92 9.24 -4.98
CA GLU A 43 2.35 8.93 -5.15
C GLU A 43 3.17 9.83 -4.23
N GLY A 44 4.13 9.21 -3.54
CA GLY A 44 4.96 9.93 -2.58
C GLY A 44 4.37 10.05 -1.19
N GLN A 45 3.17 9.54 -0.98
CA GLN A 45 2.52 9.62 0.32
C GLN A 45 3.10 8.60 1.29
N ALA A 46 3.31 9.02 2.54
CA ALA A 46 3.78 8.12 3.59
C ALA A 46 2.62 7.33 4.15
N VAL A 47 2.82 6.03 4.34
CA VAL A 47 1.78 5.13 4.83
C VAL A 47 2.35 4.15 5.84
N GLU A 48 1.47 3.63 6.71
CA GLU A 48 1.78 2.51 7.59
C GLU A 48 0.93 1.32 7.17
N PHE A 49 1.49 0.14 7.32
CA PHE A 49 0.79 -1.07 6.89
C PHE A 49 1.42 -2.29 7.49
N GLU A 50 0.73 -3.42 7.35
CA GLU A 50 1.27 -4.73 7.72
C GLU A 50 1.64 -5.48 6.46
N ILE A 51 2.70 -6.26 6.52
CA ILE A 51 3.12 -7.10 5.40
C ILE A 51 2.57 -8.50 5.63
N VAL A 52 1.82 -9.00 4.67
CA VAL A 52 1.23 -10.33 4.73
C VAL A 52 1.58 -11.09 3.45
N GLU A 53 1.55 -12.41 3.54
CA GLU A 53 1.75 -13.25 2.36
C GLU A 53 0.47 -13.31 1.56
N GLY A 54 0.58 -13.02 0.27
CA GLY A 54 -0.54 -13.09 -0.64
C GLY A 54 -0.26 -14.01 -1.81
N PRO A 55 -1.25 -14.19 -2.69
CA PRO A 55 -1.07 -15.09 -3.85
C PRO A 55 0.07 -14.68 -4.79
N LYS A 56 0.39 -13.41 -4.82
CA LYS A 56 1.45 -12.89 -5.69
C LYS A 56 2.71 -12.55 -4.92
N GLY A 57 2.81 -12.98 -3.66
CA GLY A 57 3.92 -12.67 -2.80
C GLY A 57 3.51 -11.76 -1.66
N LYS A 58 4.44 -10.98 -1.16
CA LYS A 58 4.16 -10.09 -0.04
C LYS A 58 3.29 -8.93 -0.48
N GLN A 59 2.31 -8.61 0.33
CA GLN A 59 1.42 -7.50 0.06
C GLN A 59 1.10 -6.74 1.33
N ALA A 60 0.67 -5.49 1.18
CA ALA A 60 0.31 -4.63 2.30
C ALA A 60 -1.12 -4.92 2.73
N ALA A 61 -1.34 -4.85 4.03
CA ALA A 61 -2.68 -5.00 4.62
C ALA A 61 -2.85 -3.92 5.67
N ASN A 62 -4.09 -3.54 5.92
CA ASN A 62 -4.43 -2.53 6.93
C ASN A 62 -3.64 -1.23 6.70
N VAL A 63 -3.62 -0.78 5.46
CA VAL A 63 -2.87 0.41 5.07
C VAL A 63 -3.56 1.67 5.58
N THR A 64 -2.82 2.49 6.29
CA THR A 64 -3.32 3.78 6.77
C THR A 64 -2.33 4.87 6.39
N THR A 65 -2.83 6.08 6.19
CA THR A 65 -1.96 7.21 5.93
C THR A 65 -1.35 7.72 7.24
N VAL A 66 -0.13 8.17 7.14
CA VAL A 66 0.58 8.70 8.29
C VAL A 66 0.34 10.20 8.42
#